data_1b9f1aa7b890a3e6e11b7049a9a0999e
#
_entry.id   1b9f1aa7b890a3e6e11b7049a9a0999e
#
_cell.length_a   1.000
_cell.length_b   1.000
_cell.length_c   1.000
_cell.angle_alpha   90.00
_cell.angle_beta   90.00
_cell.angle_gamma   90.00
#
_symmetry.space_group_name_H-M   'P 1'
#
loop_
_entity.id
_entity.type
_entity.pdbx_description
1 polymer ?
#
loop_
_entity_poly.entity_id
_entity_poly.type
_entity_poly.pdbx_seq_one_letter_code
_entity_poly.pdbx_strand_id
1 'polypeptide(L)'
;VLAEPRYARFGYQAQVYLRDALPNTRRLSEEQRSFVFRDSALDFGVYSRVTKRLLLAIEVDGWTFHGMSQKQQKRDGLKDSIMSAYGVPVLRLPTIGSGEEQKIREALDRLL
;
A
#
# COMPACT_ATOMS: atom_id res chain seq x y z
N VAL A 1 -0.60 0.51 -16.68
CA VAL A 1 -1.99 0.74 -16.25
C VAL A 1 -2.22 2.21 -15.94
N LEU A 2 -1.35 2.80 -15.13
CA LEU A 2 -1.50 4.21 -14.75
C LEU A 2 -1.28 5.20 -15.89
N ALA A 3 -0.70 4.75 -17.00
CA ALA A 3 -0.58 5.58 -18.20
C ALA A 3 -1.90 5.73 -18.97
N GLU A 4 -2.91 4.94 -18.64
CA GLU A 4 -4.20 5.02 -19.30
C GLU A 4 -4.90 6.32 -18.96
N PRO A 5 -5.52 7.01 -19.93
CA PRO A 5 -6.12 8.34 -19.69
C PRO A 5 -7.15 8.39 -18.56
N ARG A 6 -7.89 7.30 -18.35
CA ARG A 6 -8.91 7.28 -17.28
C ARG A 6 -8.32 7.34 -15.88
N TYR A 7 -7.03 7.05 -15.74
CA TYR A 7 -6.33 7.12 -14.46
C TYR A 7 -5.43 8.34 -14.33
N ALA A 8 -5.61 9.34 -15.18
CA ALA A 8 -4.76 10.53 -15.21
C ALA A 8 -4.77 11.32 -13.90
N ARG A 9 -5.81 11.17 -13.08
CA ARG A 9 -5.89 11.83 -11.76
C ARG A 9 -4.97 11.22 -10.72
N PHE A 10 -4.43 10.04 -10.99
CA PHE A 10 -3.59 9.31 -10.05
C PHE A 10 -2.11 9.46 -10.40
N GLY A 11 -1.29 9.57 -9.35
CA GLY A 11 0.15 9.40 -9.45
C GLY A 11 0.56 8.16 -8.70
N TYR A 12 1.79 7.70 -8.91
CA TYR A 12 2.31 6.57 -8.16
C TYR A 12 3.77 6.82 -7.80
N GLN A 13 4.22 6.12 -6.75
CA GLN A 13 5.60 6.20 -6.31
C GLN A 13 6.02 4.84 -5.79
N ALA A 14 7.24 4.42 -6.10
CA ALA A 14 7.83 3.21 -5.55
C ALA A 14 8.48 3.51 -4.22
N GLN A 15 8.51 2.53 -3.33
CA GLN A 15 9.12 2.62 -2.01
C GLN A 15 8.66 3.85 -1.22
N VAL A 16 7.39 3.85 -0.88
CA VAL A 16 6.78 4.93 -0.12
C VAL A 16 6.92 4.62 1.37
N TYR A 17 7.67 5.42 2.10
CA TYR A 17 7.77 5.27 3.55
C TYR A 17 6.47 5.67 4.23
N LEU A 18 6.02 4.84 5.18
CA LEU A 18 4.77 5.11 5.89
C LEU A 18 4.79 6.44 6.61
N ARG A 19 5.93 6.82 7.20
CA ARG A 19 6.07 8.09 7.90
C ARG A 19 5.83 9.30 6.98
N ASP A 20 6.09 9.15 5.69
CA ASP A 20 5.88 10.22 4.71
C ASP A 20 4.51 10.16 4.05
N ALA A 21 3.92 8.97 4.00
CA ALA A 21 2.64 8.75 3.32
C ALA A 21 1.44 9.13 4.17
N LEU A 22 1.56 9.02 5.49
CA LEU A 22 0.45 9.26 6.41
C LEU A 22 0.34 10.74 6.75
N PRO A 23 -0.87 11.29 6.83
CA PRO A 23 -1.06 12.71 7.18
C PRO A 23 -0.70 13.00 8.65
N ASN A 24 -0.81 12.01 9.52
CA ASN A 24 -0.50 12.11 10.95
C ASN A 24 -0.42 10.69 11.53
N THR A 25 -0.18 10.59 12.82
CA THR A 25 -0.15 9.30 13.53
C THR A 25 -1.17 9.22 14.66
N ARG A 26 -2.13 10.15 14.69
CA ARG A 26 -3.09 10.25 15.79
C ARG A 26 -4.03 9.06 15.92
N ARG A 27 -4.25 8.33 14.82
CA ARG A 27 -5.13 7.17 14.81
C ARG A 27 -4.41 5.87 15.12
N LEU A 28 -3.13 5.93 15.46
CA LEU A 28 -2.29 4.77 15.63
C LEU A 28 -2.00 4.48 17.11
N SER A 29 -1.86 3.18 17.43
CA SER A 29 -1.34 2.75 18.73
C SER A 29 0.16 3.03 18.82
N GLU A 30 0.73 2.88 20.01
CA GLU A 30 2.17 3.02 20.19
C GLU A 30 2.96 2.02 19.33
N GLU A 31 2.49 0.78 19.28
CA GLU A 31 3.14 -0.24 18.45
C GLU A 31 3.11 0.13 16.99
N GLN A 32 1.97 0.60 16.49
CA GLN A 32 1.85 1.04 15.10
C GLN A 32 2.73 2.24 14.80
N ARG A 33 2.78 3.23 15.70
CA ARG A 33 3.66 4.40 15.53
C ARG A 33 5.12 4.01 15.49
N SER A 34 5.53 3.13 16.39
CA SER A 34 6.89 2.62 16.42
C SER A 34 7.26 1.94 15.10
N PHE A 35 6.33 1.15 14.56
CA PHE A 35 6.53 0.49 13.27
C PHE A 35 6.69 1.51 12.14
N VAL A 36 5.85 2.53 12.09
CA VAL A 36 5.91 3.59 11.07
C VAL A 36 7.27 4.27 11.07
N PHE A 37 7.82 4.58 12.25
CA PHE A 37 9.08 5.31 12.36
C PHE A 37 10.33 4.44 12.26
N ARG A 38 10.19 3.13 12.07
CA ARG A 38 11.31 2.21 11.87
C ARG A 38 11.55 1.90 10.39
N ASP A 39 11.45 2.90 9.54
CA ASP A 39 11.73 2.78 8.11
C ASP A 39 10.84 1.78 7.36
N SER A 40 9.61 1.64 7.82
CA SER A 40 8.64 0.80 7.13
C SER A 40 8.17 1.47 5.84
N ALA A 41 8.13 0.70 4.76
CA ALA A 41 7.75 1.22 3.45
C ALA A 41 6.76 0.31 2.75
N LEU A 42 5.98 0.93 1.87
CA LEU A 42 5.13 0.23 0.91
C LEU A 42 5.93 0.05 -0.39
N ASP A 43 5.72 -1.06 -1.09
CA ASP A 43 6.37 -1.27 -2.37
C ASP A 43 5.95 -0.20 -3.38
N PHE A 44 4.66 0.10 -3.44
CA PHE A 44 4.13 1.19 -4.28
C PHE A 44 2.97 1.87 -3.56
N GLY A 45 2.84 3.17 -3.79
CA GLY A 45 1.69 3.93 -3.38
C GLY A 45 1.06 4.64 -4.56
N VAL A 46 -0.27 4.63 -4.61
CA VAL A 46 -1.05 5.42 -5.58
C VAL A 46 -1.69 6.56 -4.82
N TYR A 47 -1.55 7.77 -5.33
CA TYR A 47 -2.05 8.96 -4.67
C TYR A 47 -2.79 9.86 -5.64
N SER A 48 -3.61 10.76 -5.08
CA SER A 48 -4.28 11.78 -5.87
C SER A 48 -3.26 12.86 -6.26
N ARG A 49 -3.21 13.20 -7.54
CA ARG A 49 -2.35 14.30 -8.00
C ARG A 49 -2.80 15.64 -7.46
N VAL A 50 -4.07 15.76 -7.14
CA VAL A 50 -4.66 17.02 -6.64
C VAL A 50 -4.44 17.15 -5.13
N THR A 51 -4.90 16.17 -4.34
CA THR A 51 -4.84 16.26 -2.88
C THR A 51 -3.52 15.79 -2.30
N LYS A 52 -2.74 15.03 -3.08
CA LYS A 52 -1.49 14.39 -2.66
C LYS A 52 -1.70 13.31 -1.59
N ARG A 53 -2.94 12.87 -1.36
CA ARG A 53 -3.24 11.83 -0.39
C ARG A 53 -3.01 10.45 -0.98
N LEU A 54 -2.50 9.55 -0.15
CA LEU A 54 -2.38 8.13 -0.49
C LEU A 54 -3.77 7.51 -0.60
N LEU A 55 -4.05 6.88 -1.73
CA LEU A 55 -5.36 6.27 -2.02
C LEU A 55 -5.33 4.75 -2.05
N LEU A 56 -4.18 4.17 -2.35
CA LEU A 56 -4.03 2.71 -2.50
C LEU A 56 -2.58 2.34 -2.19
N ALA A 57 -2.40 1.31 -1.38
CA ALA A 57 -1.09 0.71 -1.13
C ALA A 57 -0.99 -0.57 -1.95
N ILE A 58 0.11 -0.77 -2.64
CA ILE A 58 0.37 -1.99 -3.40
C ILE A 58 1.61 -2.66 -2.83
N GLU A 59 1.48 -3.92 -2.46
CA GLU A 59 2.56 -4.74 -1.94
C GLU A 59 2.77 -5.93 -2.86
N VAL A 60 4.03 -6.21 -3.18
CA VAL A 60 4.41 -7.37 -3.97
C VAL A 60 4.99 -8.41 -3.03
N ASP A 61 4.24 -9.48 -2.81
CA ASP A 61 4.55 -10.44 -1.75
C ASP A 61 5.63 -11.46 -2.12
N GLY A 62 5.87 -11.67 -3.39
CA GLY A 62 6.87 -12.64 -3.82
C GLY A 62 6.49 -14.09 -3.54
N TRP A 63 7.50 -14.94 -3.54
CA TRP A 63 7.36 -16.38 -3.37
C TRP A 63 7.42 -16.81 -1.91
N THR A 64 6.80 -16.08 -1.02
CA THR A 64 7.05 -16.30 0.40
C THR A 64 5.94 -17.02 1.13
N PHE A 65 4.89 -17.41 0.45
CA PHE A 65 3.73 -17.98 1.11
C PHE A 65 4.02 -19.28 1.85
N HIS A 66 5.01 -20.08 1.43
CA HIS A 66 5.38 -21.30 2.13
C HIS A 66 6.38 -21.09 3.25
N GLY A 67 7.11 -20.00 3.23
CA GLY A 67 8.16 -19.76 4.18
C GLY A 67 7.96 -18.50 5.01
N MET A 68 6.76 -17.94 4.96
CA MET A 68 6.50 -16.69 5.68
C MET A 68 6.62 -16.93 7.18
N SER A 69 7.61 -16.28 7.82
CA SER A 69 7.81 -16.36 9.24
C SER A 69 6.69 -15.64 10.00
N GLN A 70 6.54 -15.97 11.29
CA GLN A 70 5.62 -15.25 12.15
C GLN A 70 5.94 -13.76 12.21
N LYS A 71 7.22 -13.43 12.18
CA LYS A 71 7.68 -12.05 12.17
C LYS A 71 7.19 -11.31 10.94
N GLN A 72 7.28 -11.94 9.77
CA GLN A 72 6.80 -11.35 8.51
C GLN A 72 5.29 -11.18 8.53
N GLN A 73 4.57 -12.19 9.02
CA GLN A 73 3.11 -12.11 9.14
C GLN A 73 2.68 -10.98 10.06
N LYS A 74 3.39 -10.79 11.16
CA LYS A 74 3.11 -9.70 12.09
C LYS A 74 3.34 -8.34 11.44
N ARG A 75 4.42 -8.20 10.68
CA ARG A 75 4.71 -6.95 9.97
C ARG A 75 3.65 -6.63 8.93
N ASP A 76 3.22 -7.64 8.17
CA ASP A 76 2.16 -7.46 7.18
C ASP A 76 0.83 -7.09 7.85
N GLY A 77 0.53 -7.71 8.97
CA GLY A 77 -0.66 -7.38 9.76
C GLY A 77 -0.63 -5.95 10.29
N LEU A 78 0.53 -5.49 10.73
CA LEU A 78 0.70 -4.10 11.18
C LEU A 78 0.48 -3.11 10.04
N LYS A 79 1.05 -3.39 8.86
CA LYS A 79 0.83 -2.53 7.69
C LYS A 79 -0.65 -2.46 7.33
N ASP A 80 -1.31 -3.62 7.30
CA ASP A 80 -2.74 -3.67 6.96
C ASP A 80 -3.58 -2.88 7.97
N SER A 81 -3.29 -3.03 9.26
CA SER A 81 -4.04 -2.33 10.30
C SER A 81 -3.81 -0.82 10.24
N ILE A 82 -2.59 -0.40 9.94
CA ILE A 82 -2.27 1.02 9.79
C ILE A 82 -3.00 1.61 8.59
N MET A 83 -2.96 0.93 7.45
CA MET A 83 -3.67 1.40 6.27
C MET A 83 -5.17 1.46 6.51
N SER A 84 -5.73 0.46 7.17
CA SER A 84 -7.15 0.44 7.53
C SER A 84 -7.54 1.61 8.41
N ALA A 85 -6.68 1.99 9.36
CA ALA A 85 -6.94 3.12 10.25
C ALA A 85 -7.12 4.44 9.50
N TYR A 86 -6.50 4.56 8.33
CA TYR A 86 -6.59 5.75 7.48
C TYR A 86 -7.45 5.54 6.23
N GLY A 87 -8.15 4.41 6.16
CA GLY A 87 -9.06 4.14 5.05
C GLY A 87 -8.38 3.84 3.72
N VAL A 88 -7.14 3.38 3.75
CA VAL A 88 -6.37 3.08 2.54
C VAL A 88 -6.40 1.57 2.26
N PRO A 89 -6.98 1.13 1.14
CA PRO A 89 -6.95 -0.28 0.79
C PRO A 89 -5.55 -0.75 0.43
N VAL A 90 -5.26 -2.00 0.71
CA VAL A 90 -3.99 -2.64 0.37
C VAL A 90 -4.26 -3.72 -0.67
N LEU A 91 -3.57 -3.61 -1.80
CA LEU A 91 -3.60 -4.61 -2.86
C LEU A 91 -2.31 -5.41 -2.78
N ARG A 92 -2.41 -6.72 -2.54
CA ARG A 92 -1.26 -7.61 -2.52
C ARG A 92 -1.20 -8.40 -3.80
N LEU A 93 -0.04 -8.37 -4.45
CA LEU A 93 0.19 -9.04 -5.73
C LEU A 93 1.28 -10.10 -5.56
N PRO A 94 1.14 -11.27 -6.17
CA PRO A 94 2.25 -12.22 -6.24
C PRO A 94 3.32 -11.67 -7.21
N THR A 95 4.58 -12.07 -6.99
CA THR A 95 5.68 -11.64 -7.86
C THR A 95 5.52 -12.16 -9.28
N ILE A 96 4.89 -13.29 -9.41
CA ILE A 96 4.68 -13.94 -10.69
C ILE A 96 3.20 -14.24 -10.84
N GLY A 97 2.60 -13.73 -11.87
CA GLY A 97 1.21 -14.01 -12.13
C GLY A 97 0.71 -13.23 -13.30
N SER A 98 -0.10 -13.89 -14.11
CA SER A 98 -0.89 -13.20 -15.09
C SER A 98 -2.09 -12.59 -14.38
N GLY A 99 -2.53 -11.42 -14.80
CA GLY A 99 -3.69 -10.77 -14.22
C GLY A 99 -3.39 -9.68 -13.20
N GLU A 100 -2.11 -9.38 -12.96
CA GLU A 100 -1.73 -8.29 -12.07
C GLU A 100 -2.28 -6.95 -12.56
N GLU A 101 -2.19 -6.70 -13.87
CA GLU A 101 -2.74 -5.48 -14.45
C GLU A 101 -4.25 -5.37 -14.21
N GLN A 102 -4.97 -6.48 -14.34
CA GLN A 102 -6.41 -6.50 -14.12
C GLN A 102 -6.75 -6.20 -12.66
N LYS A 103 -6.00 -6.77 -11.73
CA LYS A 103 -6.18 -6.49 -10.30
C LYS A 103 -5.94 -5.03 -9.98
N ILE A 104 -4.92 -4.44 -10.58
CA ILE A 104 -4.63 -3.01 -10.40
C ILE A 104 -5.75 -2.16 -10.99
N ARG A 105 -6.24 -2.50 -12.18
CA ARG A 105 -7.37 -1.78 -12.79
C ARG A 105 -8.61 -1.84 -11.92
N GLU A 106 -8.94 -3.01 -11.39
CA GLU A 106 -10.10 -3.16 -10.52
C GLU A 106 -9.97 -2.31 -9.26
N ALA A 107 -8.78 -2.29 -8.66
CA ALA A 107 -8.54 -1.48 -7.47
C ALA A 107 -8.64 0.02 -7.78
N LEU A 108 -8.09 0.45 -8.91
CA LEU A 108 -8.15 1.85 -9.34
C LEU A 108 -9.57 2.26 -9.70
N ASP A 109 -10.32 1.39 -10.35
CA ASP A 109 -11.71 1.67 -10.72
C ASP A 109 -12.58 1.91 -9.50
N ARG A 110 -12.31 1.22 -8.39
CA ARG A 110 -13.03 1.47 -7.13
C ARG A 110 -12.74 2.85 -6.55
N LEU A 111 -11.63 3.45 -6.92
CA LEU A 111 -11.25 4.79 -6.45
C LEU A 111 -11.84 5.90 -7.33
N LEU A 112 -12.29 5.56 -8.51
CA LEU A 112 -12.93 6.50 -9.41
C LEU A 112 -14.36 6.79 -8.94
#